data_0d82495fa5f16fefca7410d2bfc09d07
#
_entry.id   0d82495fa5f16fefca7410d2bfc09d07
#
_cell.length_a   1.000
_cell.length_b   1.000
_cell.length_c   1.000
_cell.angle_alpha   90.00
_cell.angle_beta   90.00
_cell.angle_gamma   90.00
#
_symmetry.space_group_name_H-M   'P 1'
#
loop_
_entity.id
_entity.type
_entity.pdbx_description
1 polymer ?
#
loop_
_entity_poly.entity_id
_entity_poly.type
_entity_poly.pdbx_seq_one_letter_code
_entity_poly.pdbx_strand_id
1 'polypeptide(L)'
;MKTYKIAVAGTGYVGLSIATLLSQHHHVTAVDVIPEKVALINQRKSPIQDDYIEKYLAEKELYLTATLDGKTAYQDADFVVIAAPTNYDPVKNYFDTSHVEEVIELVKSVNPRAIMVIKSTIPVGYYREYTQETGYGKCDILTGVPARKQGFV
;
A
#
# COMPACT_ATOMS: atom_id res chain seq x y z
N MET A 1 14.63 -18.47 7.67
CA MET A 1 13.37 -17.81 7.27
C MET A 1 13.59 -17.07 5.96
N LYS A 2 12.68 -17.22 5.02
CA LYS A 2 12.82 -16.58 3.72
C LYS A 2 12.55 -15.06 3.83
N THR A 3 13.42 -14.26 3.24
CA THR A 3 13.27 -12.81 3.17
C THR A 3 12.59 -12.45 1.85
N TYR A 4 11.51 -11.69 1.92
CA TYR A 4 10.77 -11.20 0.76
C TYR A 4 11.13 -9.76 0.44
N LYS A 5 10.93 -9.40 -0.82
CA LYS A 5 10.93 -8.01 -1.28
C LYS A 5 9.50 -7.51 -1.34
N ILE A 6 9.19 -6.50 -0.54
CA ILE A 6 7.84 -5.98 -0.38
C ILE A 6 7.84 -4.50 -0.75
N ALA A 7 6.94 -4.11 -1.61
CA ALA A 7 6.66 -2.71 -1.89
C ALA A 7 5.36 -2.30 -1.19
N VAL A 8 5.34 -1.12 -0.59
CA VAL A 8 4.16 -0.55 0.05
C VAL A 8 3.81 0.75 -0.65
N ALA A 9 2.67 0.78 -1.29
CA ALA A 9 2.15 1.96 -1.99
C ALA A 9 1.32 2.80 -1.02
N GLY A 10 1.81 3.98 -0.70
CA GLY A 10 1.21 4.90 0.25
C GLY A 10 1.88 4.85 1.63
N THR A 11 2.16 6.02 2.19
CA THR A 11 2.84 6.17 3.48
C THR A 11 1.99 6.93 4.51
N GLY A 12 0.68 6.71 4.47
CA GLY A 12 -0.23 7.09 5.53
C GLY A 12 -0.10 6.13 6.74
N TYR A 13 -1.03 6.21 7.69
CA TYR A 13 -0.98 5.38 8.90
C TYR A 13 -0.89 3.88 8.60
N VAL A 14 -1.76 3.39 7.73
CA VAL A 14 -1.81 1.95 7.41
C VAL A 14 -0.55 1.51 6.68
N GLY A 15 -0.19 2.20 5.61
CA GLY A 15 0.95 1.84 4.77
C GLY A 15 2.27 1.91 5.54
N LEU A 16 2.49 2.99 6.28
CA LEU A 16 3.72 3.19 7.04
C LEU A 16 3.83 2.22 8.23
N SER A 17 2.72 1.92 8.91
CA SER A 17 2.68 0.91 9.97
C SER A 17 3.08 -0.47 9.44
N ILE A 18 2.52 -0.88 8.32
CA ILE A 18 2.84 -2.16 7.68
C ILE A 18 4.30 -2.16 7.20
N ALA A 19 4.76 -1.10 6.56
CA ALA A 19 6.13 -0.98 6.09
C ALA A 19 7.13 -1.10 7.26
N THR A 20 6.87 -0.44 8.35
CA THR A 20 7.71 -0.47 9.55
C THR A 20 7.77 -1.86 10.17
N LEU A 21 6.63 -2.52 10.31
CA LEU A 21 6.58 -3.87 10.87
C LEU A 21 7.28 -4.91 9.99
N LEU A 22 7.03 -4.89 8.70
CA LEU A 22 7.59 -5.86 7.77
C LEU A 22 9.08 -5.65 7.53
N SER A 23 9.56 -4.42 7.61
CA SER A 23 10.96 -4.09 7.38
C SER A 23 11.92 -4.56 8.48
N GLN A 24 11.41 -5.07 9.58
CA GLN A 24 12.22 -5.73 10.60
C GLN A 24 12.80 -7.07 10.11
N HIS A 25 12.14 -7.73 9.16
CA HIS A 25 12.48 -9.08 8.69
C HIS A 25 12.57 -9.21 7.17
N HIS A 26 12.09 -8.22 6.42
CA HIS A 26 12.03 -8.25 4.96
C HIS A 26 12.55 -6.93 4.38
N HIS A 27 12.93 -6.96 3.10
CA HIS A 27 13.29 -5.74 2.38
C HIS A 27 12.02 -5.01 1.92
N VAL A 28 11.75 -3.85 2.49
CA VAL A 28 10.56 -3.06 2.21
C VAL A 28 10.93 -1.75 1.51
N THR A 29 10.28 -1.48 0.40
CA THR A 29 10.34 -0.20 -0.30
C THR A 29 9.00 0.49 -0.20
N ALA A 30 8.95 1.61 0.52
CA ALA A 30 7.76 2.44 0.61
C ALA A 30 7.71 3.42 -0.56
N VAL A 31 6.57 3.51 -1.20
CA VAL A 31 6.34 4.38 -2.36
C VAL A 31 5.33 5.44 -1.99
N ASP A 32 5.67 6.69 -2.22
CA ASP A 32 4.75 7.82 -2.07
C ASP A 32 4.99 8.82 -3.19
N VAL A 33 4.00 9.68 -3.44
CA VAL A 33 4.08 10.74 -4.44
C VAL A 33 4.59 12.06 -3.86
N ILE A 34 4.73 12.14 -2.54
CA ILE A 34 5.13 13.34 -1.81
C ILE A 34 6.62 13.28 -1.45
N PRO A 35 7.49 14.12 -2.07
CA PRO A 35 8.93 14.05 -1.85
C PRO A 35 9.37 14.24 -0.38
N GLU A 36 8.68 15.08 0.35
CA GLU A 36 8.98 15.35 1.77
C GLU A 36 8.79 14.12 2.64
N LYS A 37 7.74 13.34 2.38
CA LYS A 37 7.50 12.07 3.10
C LYS A 37 8.59 11.06 2.81
N VAL A 38 8.97 10.92 1.56
CA VAL A 38 10.05 10.01 1.13
C VAL A 38 11.37 10.39 1.82
N ALA A 39 11.70 11.67 1.82
CA ALA A 39 12.92 12.16 2.47
C ALA A 39 12.93 11.88 3.98
N LEU A 40 11.82 12.12 4.67
CA LEU A 40 11.69 11.85 6.11
C LEU A 40 11.88 10.37 6.44
N ILE A 41 11.25 9.49 5.72
CA ILE A 41 11.35 8.04 5.94
C ILE A 41 12.79 7.56 5.73
N ASN A 42 13.49 8.04 4.70
CA ASN A 42 14.89 7.70 4.46
C ASN A 42 15.83 8.24 5.55
N GLN A 43 15.44 9.30 6.24
CA GLN A 43 16.13 9.84 7.40
C GLN A 43 15.70 9.18 8.73
N ARG A 44 14.87 8.17 8.67
CA ARG A 44 14.28 7.49 9.85
C ARG A 44 13.42 8.42 10.70
N LYS A 45 12.72 9.35 10.05
CA LYS A 45 11.77 10.24 10.68
C LYS A 45 10.37 9.94 10.18
N SER A 46 9.39 9.93 11.06
CA SER A 46 8.01 9.69 10.68
C SER A 46 7.37 10.94 10.05
N PRO A 47 6.74 10.82 8.87
CA PRO A 47 5.95 11.90 8.29
C PRO A 47 4.57 12.07 8.94
N ILE A 48 4.20 11.20 9.85
CA ILE A 48 2.94 11.23 10.59
C ILE A 48 3.21 11.19 12.10
N GLN A 49 2.26 11.71 12.87
CA GLN A 49 2.33 11.66 14.33
C GLN A 49 1.82 10.31 14.83
N ASP A 50 2.75 9.43 15.14
CA ASP A 50 2.46 8.12 15.72
C ASP A 50 3.67 7.67 16.54
N ASP A 51 3.50 7.59 17.85
CA ASP A 51 4.56 7.30 18.78
C ASP A 51 5.24 5.94 18.52
N TYR A 52 4.48 4.94 18.11
CA TYR A 52 5.04 3.62 17.78
C TYR A 52 5.87 3.64 16.52
N ILE A 53 5.38 4.29 15.47
CA ILE A 53 6.13 4.42 14.21
C ILE A 53 7.40 5.22 14.43
N GLU A 54 7.32 6.35 15.12
CA GLU A 54 8.48 7.17 15.46
C GLU A 54 9.53 6.39 16.24
N LYS A 55 9.07 5.63 17.24
CA LYS A 55 9.93 4.77 18.05
C LYS A 55 10.63 3.67 17.22
N TYR A 56 9.86 2.96 16.41
CA TYR A 56 10.43 1.90 15.55
C TYR A 56 11.44 2.44 14.55
N LEU A 57 11.14 3.58 13.92
CA LEU A 57 12.08 4.21 12.97
C LEU A 57 13.37 4.66 13.65
N ALA A 58 13.31 5.14 14.89
CA ALA A 58 14.46 5.63 15.64
C ALA A 58 15.30 4.51 16.26
N GLU A 59 14.66 3.46 16.78
CA GLU A 59 15.31 2.45 17.63
C GLU A 59 15.56 1.10 16.95
N LYS A 60 14.74 0.72 15.97
CA LYS A 60 14.85 -0.58 15.30
C LYS A 60 15.73 -0.51 14.06
N GLU A 61 16.46 -1.58 13.82
CA GLU A 61 17.14 -1.79 12.55
C GLU A 61 16.12 -2.25 11.51
N LEU A 62 15.88 -1.39 10.53
CA LEU A 62 14.85 -1.61 9.52
C LEU A 62 15.46 -1.67 8.11
N TYR A 63 15.10 -2.67 7.34
CA TYR A 63 15.42 -2.77 5.92
C TYR A 63 14.37 -2.00 5.09
N LEU A 64 14.25 -0.70 5.40
CA LEU A 64 13.24 0.20 4.84
C LEU A 64 13.91 1.28 3.99
N THR A 65 13.41 1.40 2.76
CA THR A 65 13.78 2.47 1.84
C THR A 65 12.50 3.11 1.31
N ALA A 66 12.48 4.40 1.12
CA ALA A 66 11.38 5.10 0.50
C ALA A 66 11.79 5.68 -0.85
N THR A 67 10.86 5.73 -1.80
CA THR A 67 11.09 6.23 -3.15
C THR A 67 9.84 6.89 -3.74
N LEU A 68 10.07 7.80 -4.67
CA LEU A 68 9.01 8.36 -5.54
C LEU A 68 8.78 7.47 -6.78
N ASP A 69 9.72 6.58 -7.08
CA ASP A 69 9.67 5.73 -8.26
C ASP A 69 9.00 4.39 -7.96
N GLY A 70 7.68 4.36 -8.10
CA GLY A 70 6.90 3.13 -7.92
C GLY A 70 7.24 2.06 -8.95
N LYS A 71 7.54 2.43 -10.17
CA LYS A 71 7.87 1.48 -11.22
C LYS A 71 9.05 0.60 -10.85
N THR A 72 10.14 1.19 -10.41
CA THR A 72 11.33 0.45 -9.96
C THR A 72 11.05 -0.35 -8.70
N ALA A 73 10.29 0.21 -7.75
CA ALA A 73 9.93 -0.46 -6.50
C ALA A 73 9.10 -1.73 -6.73
N TYR A 74 8.15 -1.69 -7.66
CA TYR A 74 7.26 -2.81 -7.92
C TYR A 74 7.89 -3.89 -8.80
N GLN A 75 8.87 -3.53 -9.61
CA GLN A 75 9.48 -4.41 -10.61
C GLN A 75 10.09 -5.69 -9.99
N ASP A 76 10.69 -5.59 -8.83
CA ASP A 76 11.34 -6.69 -8.12
C ASP A 76 10.56 -7.19 -6.89
N ALA A 77 9.37 -6.65 -6.65
CA ALA A 77 8.62 -6.99 -5.45
C ALA A 77 7.98 -8.38 -5.55
N ASP A 78 8.08 -9.16 -4.48
CA ASP A 78 7.30 -10.40 -4.32
C ASP A 78 5.84 -10.07 -3.93
N PHE A 79 5.68 -9.05 -3.08
CA PHE A 79 4.38 -8.56 -2.62
C PHE A 79 4.30 -7.04 -2.80
N VAL A 80 3.14 -6.57 -3.22
CA VAL A 80 2.83 -5.14 -3.25
C VAL A 80 1.62 -4.88 -2.36
N VAL A 81 1.84 -4.18 -1.27
CA VAL A 81 0.77 -3.76 -0.35
C VAL A 81 0.26 -2.40 -0.81
N ILE A 82 -1.01 -2.34 -1.18
CA ILE A 82 -1.64 -1.12 -1.67
C ILE A 82 -2.40 -0.46 -0.52
N ALA A 83 -1.85 0.64 -0.02
CA ALA A 83 -2.43 1.46 1.03
C ALA A 83 -2.60 2.92 0.55
N ALA A 84 -2.84 3.08 -0.74
CA ALA A 84 -3.09 4.38 -1.36
C ALA A 84 -4.37 5.01 -0.79
N PRO A 85 -4.44 6.34 -0.68
CA PRO A 85 -5.63 6.99 -0.12
C PRO A 85 -6.85 6.77 -1.00
N THR A 86 -7.98 6.52 -0.35
CA THR A 86 -9.30 6.47 -0.98
C THR A 86 -10.18 7.50 -0.28
N ASN A 87 -10.67 8.48 -1.03
CA ASN A 87 -11.51 9.53 -0.49
C ASN A 87 -12.98 9.15 -0.66
N TYR A 88 -13.77 9.32 0.39
CA TYR A 88 -15.20 9.13 0.33
C TYR A 88 -15.91 10.47 0.14
N ASP A 89 -16.73 10.56 -0.91
CA ASP A 89 -17.59 11.70 -1.17
C ASP A 89 -19.00 11.39 -0.65
N PRO A 90 -19.44 11.98 0.46
CA PRO A 90 -20.76 11.69 1.02
C PRO A 90 -21.93 12.23 0.16
N VAL A 91 -21.68 13.23 -0.67
CA VAL A 91 -22.70 13.80 -1.55
C VAL A 91 -23.02 12.84 -2.69
N LYS A 92 -21.98 12.28 -3.29
CA LYS A 92 -22.09 11.30 -4.39
C LYS A 92 -22.21 9.86 -3.89
N ASN A 93 -22.08 9.64 -2.59
CA ASN A 93 -22.00 8.29 -1.99
C ASN A 93 -20.98 7.40 -2.73
N TYR A 94 -19.77 7.91 -2.91
CA TYR A 94 -18.77 7.36 -3.78
C TYR A 94 -17.39 7.31 -3.13
N PHE A 95 -16.69 6.19 -3.27
CA PHE A 95 -15.28 6.06 -2.95
C PHE A 95 -14.43 6.29 -4.19
N ASP A 96 -13.50 7.24 -4.10
CA ASP A 96 -12.51 7.45 -5.15
C ASP A 96 -11.40 6.40 -5.03
N THR A 97 -11.45 5.40 -5.89
CA THR A 97 -10.49 4.30 -5.95
C THR A 97 -9.42 4.49 -7.02
N SER A 98 -9.36 5.66 -7.66
CA SER A 98 -8.45 5.92 -8.77
C SER A 98 -6.98 5.67 -8.44
N HIS A 99 -6.52 6.06 -7.25
CA HIS A 99 -5.14 5.82 -6.82
C HIS A 99 -4.82 4.35 -6.62
N VAL A 100 -5.78 3.57 -6.14
CA VAL A 100 -5.64 2.11 -6.02
C VAL A 100 -5.51 1.48 -7.40
N GLU A 101 -6.34 1.88 -8.33
CA GLU A 101 -6.34 1.38 -9.70
C GLU A 101 -5.05 1.74 -10.45
N GLU A 102 -4.56 2.96 -10.28
CA GLU A 102 -3.26 3.40 -10.82
C GLU A 102 -2.12 2.48 -10.36
N VAL A 103 -2.08 2.15 -9.07
CA VAL A 103 -1.06 1.24 -8.52
C VAL A 103 -1.21 -0.16 -9.11
N ILE A 104 -2.42 -0.70 -9.16
CA ILE A 104 -2.68 -2.03 -9.74
C ILE A 104 -2.21 -2.09 -11.19
N GLU A 105 -2.56 -1.11 -12.01
CA GLU A 105 -2.18 -1.07 -13.42
C GLU A 105 -0.66 -0.95 -13.59
N LEU A 106 -0.01 -0.14 -12.77
CA LEU A 106 1.44 -0.01 -12.80
C LEU A 106 2.14 -1.32 -12.42
N VAL A 107 1.71 -1.97 -11.36
CA VAL A 107 2.26 -3.27 -10.93
C VAL A 107 2.08 -4.31 -12.03
N LYS A 108 0.90 -4.38 -12.63
CA LYS A 108 0.62 -5.30 -13.75
C LYS A 108 1.54 -5.06 -14.93
N SER A 109 1.83 -3.81 -15.26
CA SER A 109 2.68 -3.46 -16.40
C SER A 109 4.15 -3.85 -16.19
N VAL A 110 4.66 -3.78 -14.96
CA VAL A 110 6.08 -4.00 -14.66
C VAL A 110 6.38 -5.34 -13.98
N ASN A 111 5.41 -5.91 -13.28
CA ASN A 111 5.58 -7.18 -12.56
C ASN A 111 4.25 -7.92 -12.36
N PRO A 112 3.76 -8.61 -13.40
CA PRO A 112 2.48 -9.34 -13.31
C PRO A 112 2.51 -10.54 -12.34
N ARG A 113 3.68 -10.93 -11.85
CA ARG A 113 3.86 -12.03 -10.90
C ARG A 113 3.76 -11.61 -9.45
N ALA A 114 3.80 -10.32 -9.14
CA ALA A 114 3.68 -9.83 -7.78
C ALA A 114 2.29 -10.12 -7.23
N ILE A 115 2.23 -10.53 -5.96
CA ILE A 115 0.98 -10.67 -5.24
C ILE A 115 0.61 -9.30 -4.69
N MET A 116 -0.55 -8.79 -5.09
CA MET A 116 -1.05 -7.50 -4.63
C MET A 116 -1.99 -7.69 -3.44
N VAL A 117 -1.77 -6.91 -2.38
CA VAL A 117 -2.59 -6.92 -1.17
C VAL A 117 -3.20 -5.54 -1.01
N ILE A 118 -4.52 -5.42 -1.16
CA ILE A 118 -5.23 -4.15 -1.03
C ILE A 118 -5.60 -3.94 0.44
N LYS A 119 -4.98 -2.94 1.06
CA LYS A 119 -5.27 -2.49 2.43
C LYS A 119 -6.02 -1.16 2.46
N SER A 120 -6.14 -0.48 1.33
CA SER A 120 -6.99 0.70 1.20
C SER A 120 -8.45 0.37 1.50
N THR A 121 -9.20 1.33 2.02
CA THR A 121 -10.65 1.21 2.18
C THR A 121 -11.31 1.22 0.80
N ILE A 122 -11.97 0.14 0.46
CA ILE A 122 -12.64 -0.04 -0.84
C ILE A 122 -14.11 -0.38 -0.64
N PRO A 123 -14.99 -0.06 -1.62
CA PRO A 123 -16.40 -0.43 -1.57
C PRO A 123 -16.62 -1.94 -1.50
N VAL A 124 -17.71 -2.36 -0.89
CA VAL A 124 -18.13 -3.77 -0.89
C VAL A 124 -18.38 -4.23 -2.34
N GLY A 125 -17.75 -5.34 -2.72
CA GLY A 125 -17.86 -5.90 -4.07
C GLY A 125 -16.85 -5.35 -5.08
N TYR A 126 -16.10 -4.30 -4.74
CA TYR A 126 -15.13 -3.65 -5.62
C TYR A 126 -14.17 -4.65 -6.29
N TYR A 127 -13.59 -5.55 -5.52
CA TYR A 127 -12.66 -6.55 -6.05
C TYR A 127 -13.28 -7.42 -7.14
N ARG A 128 -14.53 -7.84 -6.92
CA ARG A 128 -15.25 -8.70 -7.88
C ARG A 128 -15.53 -7.95 -9.17
N GLU A 129 -16.02 -6.73 -9.08
CA GLU A 129 -16.28 -5.87 -10.24
C GLU A 129 -15.00 -5.60 -11.03
N TYR A 130 -13.94 -5.19 -10.33
CA TYR A 130 -12.66 -4.90 -10.94
C TYR A 130 -12.07 -6.11 -11.69
N THR A 131 -12.12 -7.29 -11.09
CA THR A 131 -11.60 -8.51 -11.74
C THR A 131 -12.42 -8.97 -12.94
N GLN A 132 -13.73 -8.72 -12.93
CA GLN A 132 -14.60 -9.01 -14.07
C GLN A 132 -14.32 -8.07 -15.25
N GLU A 133 -14.15 -6.79 -14.98
CA GLU A 133 -13.89 -5.79 -16.01
C GLU A 133 -12.49 -5.91 -16.63
N THR A 134 -11.50 -6.20 -15.81
CA THR A 134 -10.10 -6.20 -16.24
C THR A 134 -9.56 -7.57 -16.63
N GLY A 135 -10.29 -8.65 -16.36
CA GLY A 135 -9.84 -10.01 -16.65
C GLY A 135 -8.71 -10.51 -15.77
N TYR A 136 -8.46 -9.87 -14.62
CA TYR A 136 -7.47 -10.34 -13.67
C TYR A 136 -7.84 -11.70 -13.09
N GLY A 137 -6.89 -12.64 -13.11
CA GLY A 137 -7.06 -13.95 -12.50
C GLY A 137 -7.26 -13.87 -10.98
N LYS A 138 -7.97 -14.83 -10.45
CA LYS A 138 -8.39 -14.87 -9.03
C LYS A 138 -7.24 -14.97 -8.02
N CYS A 139 -6.00 -15.12 -8.45
CA CYS A 139 -4.89 -15.51 -7.57
C CYS A 139 -3.96 -14.36 -7.17
N ASP A 140 -4.05 -13.21 -7.82
CA ASP A 140 -2.98 -12.20 -7.71
C ASP A 140 -3.34 -11.01 -6.84
N ILE A 141 -4.59 -10.88 -6.41
CA ILE A 141 -5.03 -9.77 -5.57
C ILE A 141 -5.70 -10.30 -4.30
N LEU A 142 -5.13 -9.95 -3.16
CA LEU A 142 -5.72 -10.21 -1.86
C LEU A 142 -6.31 -8.92 -1.29
N THR A 143 -7.55 -8.97 -0.86
CA THR A 143 -8.21 -7.81 -0.26
C THR A 143 -8.23 -7.90 1.26
N GLY A 144 -8.02 -6.77 1.92
CA GLY A 144 -8.32 -6.62 3.32
C GLY A 144 -9.84 -6.63 3.56
N VAL A 145 -10.24 -6.41 4.80
CA VAL A 145 -11.66 -6.34 5.16
C VAL A 145 -12.28 -5.17 4.39
N PRO A 146 -13.31 -5.40 3.58
CA PRO A 146 -14.00 -4.32 2.91
C PRO A 146 -14.60 -3.36 3.94
N ALA A 147 -14.66 -2.09 3.59
CA ALA A 147 -15.36 -1.12 4.41
C ALA A 147 -16.80 -1.59 4.63
N ARG A 148 -17.17 -1.85 5.88
CA ARG A 148 -18.58 -2.02 6.21
C ARG A 148 -19.26 -0.70 5.86
N LYS A 149 -20.37 -0.76 5.14
CA LYS A 149 -21.25 0.40 5.06
C LYS A 149 -21.51 0.85 6.50
N GLN A 150 -20.96 2.00 6.89
CA GLN A 150 -21.37 2.62 8.12
C GLN A 150 -22.85 3.01 7.94
N GLY A 151 -23.66 2.46 8.71
CA GLY A 151 -25.07 2.76 8.75
C GLY A 151 -25.86 1.53 8.43
N PHE A 152 -26.35 1.20 9.35
CA PHE A 152 -27.71 0.88 9.77
C PHE A 152 -27.60 -0.29 10.73
N VAL A 153 -27.49 0.09 11.97
CA VAL A 153 -28.24 -0.65 12.97
C VAL A 153 -29.71 -0.40 12.67
#